data_1ac847026b104b0af2094c7b81c19996
#
_entry.id   1ac847026b104b0af2094c7b81c19996
#
_cell.length_a   1.000
_cell.length_b   1.000
_cell.length_c   1.000
_cell.angle_alpha   90.00
_cell.angle_beta   90.00
_cell.angle_gamma   90.00
#
_symmetry.space_group_name_H-M   'P 1'
#
loop_
_entity.id
_entity.type
_entity.pdbx_description
1 polymer ?
#
loop_
_entity_poly.entity_id
_entity_poly.type
_entity_poly.pdbx_seq_one_letter_code
_entity_poly.pdbx_strand_id
1 'polypeptide(L)'
;LSYSLDGAGPMARTVEDCARLMGIVAGADPEDPSTADEPVPDYVGQLANASVKGLRIGVPTSYFYDDVVPSVHAALDTSLDFYRAQGAEIVAVDVPDMEVYRDLCNVVLKVEAANIHAYWLRTRGNEYSNEVRARIEGGLYIPGVRYLQAQRLRGEHVTAFCNQVFDVCDVLHTPGLPIEVP
;
A
#
# COMPACT_ATOMS: atom_id res chain seq x y z
N LEU A 1 6.16 3.43 12.17
CA LEU A 1 5.94 4.85 11.94
C LEU A 1 4.47 5.23 12.17
N SER A 2 3.55 4.35 11.79
CA SER A 2 2.11 4.58 11.90
C SER A 2 1.40 3.30 12.34
N TYR A 3 0.64 3.34 13.43
CA TYR A 3 -0.06 2.16 13.96
C TYR A 3 -1.11 1.60 13.00
N SER A 4 -1.72 2.47 12.22
CA SER A 4 -2.86 2.10 11.39
C SER A 4 -2.55 1.99 9.90
N LEU A 5 -1.31 2.28 9.49
CA LEU A 5 -0.88 2.27 8.08
C LEU A 5 0.34 1.38 7.83
N ASP A 6 1.22 1.17 8.82
CA ASP A 6 2.39 0.33 8.64
C ASP A 6 1.99 -1.15 8.57
N GLY A 7 2.65 -1.88 7.68
CA GLY A 7 2.53 -3.32 7.55
C GLY A 7 3.89 -3.94 7.32
N ALA A 8 4.15 -5.08 7.96
CA ALA A 8 5.35 -5.87 7.71
C ALA A 8 5.15 -6.73 6.45
N GLY A 9 6.21 -6.87 5.65
CA GLY A 9 6.21 -7.72 4.47
C GLY A 9 7.58 -8.28 4.16
N PRO A 10 7.69 -9.54 3.69
CA PRO A 10 8.96 -10.16 3.35
C PRO A 10 9.55 -9.58 2.06
N MET A 11 10.87 -9.44 2.04
CA MET A 11 11.65 -9.15 0.84
C MET A 11 12.67 -10.26 0.63
N ALA A 12 12.67 -10.89 -0.54
CA ALA A 12 13.59 -11.96 -0.89
C ALA A 12 13.91 -11.94 -2.39
N ARG A 13 14.86 -12.78 -2.83
CA ARG A 13 15.24 -12.86 -4.24
C ARG A 13 14.28 -13.69 -5.08
N THR A 14 13.47 -14.54 -4.45
CA THR A 14 12.49 -15.38 -5.14
C THR A 14 11.12 -15.21 -4.51
N VAL A 15 10.07 -15.44 -5.30
CA VAL A 15 8.68 -15.44 -4.82
C VAL A 15 8.48 -16.58 -3.81
N GLU A 16 9.12 -17.73 -4.01
CA GLU A 16 9.04 -18.86 -3.10
C GLU A 16 9.59 -18.51 -1.71
N ASP A 17 10.73 -17.82 -1.64
CA ASP A 17 11.30 -17.38 -0.35
C ASP A 17 10.37 -16.35 0.34
N CYS A 18 9.76 -15.43 -0.43
CA CYS A 18 8.75 -14.53 0.11
C CYS A 18 7.54 -15.31 0.67
N ALA A 19 7.08 -16.33 -0.06
CA ALA A 19 5.96 -17.17 0.37
C ALA A 19 6.29 -17.95 1.65
N ARG A 20 7.51 -18.50 1.76
CA ARG A 20 8.00 -19.17 2.97
C ARG A 20 8.03 -18.24 4.17
N LEU A 21 8.61 -17.03 4.00
CA LEU A 21 8.67 -16.04 5.06
C LEU A 21 7.26 -15.57 5.45
N MET A 22 6.38 -15.35 4.47
CA MET A 22 5.01 -14.94 4.73
C MET A 22 4.25 -16.00 5.54
N GLY A 23 4.46 -17.29 5.25
CA GLY A 23 3.87 -18.39 6.04
C GLY A 23 4.35 -18.45 7.51
N ILE A 24 5.48 -17.81 7.81
CA ILE A 24 6.03 -17.75 9.18
C ILE A 24 5.52 -16.52 9.93
N VAL A 25 5.41 -15.37 9.24
CA VAL A 25 5.11 -14.08 9.90
C VAL A 25 3.63 -13.72 9.88
N ALA A 26 2.83 -14.34 9.01
CA ALA A 26 1.39 -14.12 8.96
C ALA A 26 0.67 -14.85 10.10
N GLY A 27 -0.46 -14.32 10.53
CA GLY A 27 -1.33 -14.93 11.53
C GLY A 27 -1.81 -13.92 12.57
N ALA A 28 -2.75 -14.37 13.41
CA ALA A 28 -3.23 -13.56 14.51
C ALA A 28 -2.17 -13.48 15.63
N ASP A 29 -1.97 -12.27 16.13
CA ASP A 29 -1.14 -12.01 17.31
C ASP A 29 -2.04 -11.47 18.44
N PRO A 30 -2.19 -12.18 19.57
CA PRO A 30 -3.01 -11.72 20.68
C PRO A 30 -2.53 -10.41 21.32
N GLU A 31 -1.26 -10.01 21.09
CA GLU A 31 -0.72 -8.74 21.57
C GLU A 31 -0.94 -7.58 20.57
N ASP A 32 -1.35 -7.89 19.33
CA ASP A 32 -1.67 -6.89 18.30
C ASP A 32 -3.13 -7.03 17.81
N PRO A 33 -4.05 -6.19 18.33
CA PRO A 33 -5.46 -6.24 17.96
C PRO A 33 -5.73 -5.82 16.50
N SER A 34 -4.71 -5.37 15.75
CA SER A 34 -4.84 -5.03 14.33
C SER A 34 -4.68 -6.23 13.40
N THR A 35 -4.20 -7.37 13.92
CA THR A 35 -4.05 -8.61 13.14
C THR A 35 -5.41 -9.27 12.91
N ALA A 36 -5.60 -9.84 11.70
CA ALA A 36 -6.81 -10.57 11.37
C ALA A 36 -6.78 -11.99 11.99
N ASP A 37 -7.90 -12.40 12.59
CA ASP A 37 -8.09 -13.77 13.09
C ASP A 37 -8.54 -14.68 11.94
N GLU A 38 -7.61 -14.90 11.00
CA GLU A 38 -7.84 -15.70 9.80
C GLU A 38 -6.78 -16.80 9.68
N PRO A 39 -7.13 -17.98 9.15
CA PRO A 39 -6.17 -19.05 8.92
C PRO A 39 -5.04 -18.62 7.98
N VAL A 40 -3.81 -18.94 8.32
CA VAL A 40 -2.66 -18.69 7.43
C VAL A 40 -2.70 -19.66 6.24
N PRO A 41 -2.78 -19.16 4.99
CA PRO A 41 -2.78 -20.03 3.81
C PRO A 41 -1.44 -20.76 3.63
N ASP A 42 -1.48 -21.92 2.97
CA ASP A 42 -0.25 -22.56 2.46
C ASP A 42 0.25 -21.80 1.21
N TYR A 43 0.94 -20.69 1.43
CA TYR A 43 1.46 -19.83 0.35
C TYR A 43 2.39 -20.60 -0.60
N VAL A 44 3.24 -21.50 -0.08
CA VAL A 44 4.19 -22.27 -0.92
C VAL A 44 3.46 -23.32 -1.75
N GLY A 45 2.54 -24.07 -1.16
CA GLY A 45 1.75 -25.07 -1.87
C GLY A 45 0.88 -24.45 -2.98
N GLN A 46 0.39 -23.25 -2.77
CA GLN A 46 -0.43 -22.53 -3.78
C GLN A 46 0.39 -22.08 -4.99
N LEU A 47 1.70 -21.81 -4.84
CA LEU A 47 2.54 -21.39 -5.98
C LEU A 47 2.62 -22.45 -7.08
N ALA A 48 2.61 -23.72 -6.73
CA ALA A 48 2.75 -24.81 -7.71
C ALA A 48 1.64 -24.85 -8.77
N ASN A 49 0.47 -24.33 -8.41
CA ASN A 49 -0.72 -24.30 -9.27
C ASN A 49 -1.19 -22.86 -9.58
N ALA A 50 -0.35 -21.88 -9.33
CA ALA A 50 -0.69 -20.48 -9.58
C ALA A 50 -0.92 -20.24 -11.09
N SER A 51 -2.01 -19.56 -11.42
CA SER A 51 -2.35 -19.19 -12.79
C SER A 51 -3.03 -17.83 -12.79
N VAL A 52 -2.71 -17.03 -13.80
CA VAL A 52 -3.36 -15.74 -14.03
C VAL A 52 -4.47 -15.84 -15.10
N LYS A 53 -4.72 -17.04 -15.61
CA LYS A 53 -5.74 -17.25 -16.65
C LYS A 53 -7.13 -16.88 -16.13
N GLY A 54 -7.76 -15.93 -16.81
CA GLY A 54 -9.09 -15.41 -16.43
C GLY A 54 -9.06 -14.41 -15.28
N LEU A 55 -7.87 -14.07 -14.73
CA LEU A 55 -7.73 -13.00 -13.73
C LEU A 55 -7.97 -11.65 -14.40
N ARG A 56 -8.86 -10.83 -13.85
CA ARG A 56 -9.12 -9.47 -14.31
C ARG A 56 -8.11 -8.52 -13.67
N ILE A 57 -7.18 -8.02 -14.46
CA ILE A 57 -6.15 -7.08 -14.04
C ILE A 57 -6.59 -5.67 -14.41
N GLY A 58 -6.92 -4.86 -13.42
CA GLY A 58 -7.36 -3.48 -13.59
C GLY A 58 -6.19 -2.54 -13.81
N VAL A 59 -6.27 -1.73 -14.86
CA VAL A 59 -5.33 -0.63 -15.12
C VAL A 59 -6.07 0.68 -14.88
N PRO A 60 -5.66 1.47 -13.85
CA PRO A 60 -6.29 2.75 -13.56
C PRO A 60 -6.19 3.72 -14.73
N THR A 61 -7.30 4.42 -15.02
CA THR A 61 -7.39 5.39 -16.12
C THR A 61 -6.83 6.77 -15.76
N SER A 62 -6.50 7.01 -14.48
CA SER A 62 -5.97 8.28 -13.98
C SER A 62 -5.06 8.09 -12.77
N TYR A 63 -4.36 9.15 -12.37
CA TYR A 63 -3.51 9.28 -11.19
C TYR A 63 -2.24 8.41 -11.22
N PHE A 64 -2.37 7.09 -11.25
CA PHE A 64 -1.22 6.18 -11.08
C PHE A 64 -0.25 6.17 -12.26
N TYR A 65 -0.72 6.51 -13.45
CA TYR A 65 0.06 6.51 -14.70
C TYR A 65 0.37 7.89 -15.23
N ASP A 66 -0.16 8.96 -14.61
CA ASP A 66 -0.14 10.31 -15.19
C ASP A 66 1.28 10.91 -15.30
N ASP A 67 2.13 10.68 -14.30
CA ASP A 67 3.48 11.29 -14.21
C ASP A 67 4.60 10.22 -14.23
N VAL A 68 4.38 9.10 -14.90
CA VAL A 68 5.34 7.99 -14.96
C VAL A 68 6.39 8.26 -16.05
N VAL A 69 7.68 8.13 -15.70
CA VAL A 69 8.76 8.27 -16.68
C VAL A 69 8.69 7.19 -17.77
N PRO A 70 9.13 7.48 -19.03
CA PRO A 70 8.96 6.58 -20.16
C PRO A 70 9.53 5.17 -19.98
N SER A 71 10.66 5.02 -19.30
CA SER A 71 11.27 3.71 -19.04
C SER A 71 10.43 2.83 -18.12
N VAL A 72 9.84 3.42 -17.08
CA VAL A 72 8.92 2.70 -16.17
C VAL A 72 7.63 2.38 -16.91
N HIS A 73 7.10 3.30 -17.71
CA HIS A 73 5.90 3.05 -18.52
C HIS A 73 6.11 1.86 -19.48
N ALA A 74 7.24 1.79 -20.17
CA ALA A 74 7.59 0.67 -21.06
C ALA A 74 7.69 -0.67 -20.30
N ALA A 75 8.20 -0.66 -19.07
CA ALA A 75 8.25 -1.86 -18.23
C ALA A 75 6.85 -2.31 -17.80
N LEU A 76 5.96 -1.37 -17.48
CA LEU A 76 4.56 -1.66 -17.15
C LEU A 76 3.82 -2.26 -18.35
N ASP A 77 4.00 -1.70 -19.55
CA ASP A 77 3.41 -2.23 -20.79
C ASP A 77 3.90 -3.67 -21.07
N THR A 78 5.21 -3.90 -20.92
CA THR A 78 5.80 -5.24 -21.05
C THR A 78 5.18 -6.23 -20.07
N SER A 79 4.96 -5.81 -18.83
CA SER A 79 4.31 -6.62 -17.79
C SER A 79 2.86 -6.96 -18.17
N LEU A 80 2.10 -5.97 -18.63
CA LEU A 80 0.71 -6.19 -19.07
C LEU A 80 0.61 -7.12 -20.28
N ASP A 81 1.54 -7.00 -21.24
CA ASP A 81 1.60 -7.90 -22.40
C ASP A 81 1.92 -9.34 -21.97
N PHE A 82 2.81 -9.52 -21.02
CA PHE A 82 3.08 -10.82 -20.43
C PHE A 82 1.83 -11.44 -19.79
N TYR A 83 1.12 -10.71 -18.94
CA TYR A 83 -0.10 -11.23 -18.31
C TYR A 83 -1.20 -11.52 -19.32
N ARG A 84 -1.36 -10.68 -20.34
CA ARG A 84 -2.30 -10.91 -21.45
C ARG A 84 -1.97 -12.20 -22.21
N ALA A 85 -0.70 -12.44 -22.49
CA ALA A 85 -0.23 -13.68 -23.13
C ALA A 85 -0.44 -14.94 -22.28
N GLN A 86 -0.49 -14.80 -20.95
CA GLN A 86 -0.81 -15.87 -20.01
C GLN A 86 -2.32 -16.06 -19.79
N GLY A 87 -3.15 -15.30 -20.47
CA GLY A 87 -4.61 -15.43 -20.45
C GLY A 87 -5.32 -14.62 -19.37
N ALA A 88 -4.68 -13.62 -18.80
CA ALA A 88 -5.35 -12.62 -17.97
C ALA A 88 -6.17 -11.66 -18.85
N GLU A 89 -7.22 -11.12 -18.29
CA GLU A 89 -8.03 -10.06 -18.88
C GLU A 89 -7.55 -8.70 -18.36
N ILE A 90 -7.15 -7.80 -19.26
CA ILE A 90 -6.71 -6.45 -18.89
C ILE A 90 -7.90 -5.52 -19.06
N VAL A 91 -8.34 -4.90 -17.97
CA VAL A 91 -9.50 -4.01 -17.93
C VAL A 91 -9.13 -2.61 -17.48
N ALA A 92 -9.70 -1.60 -18.13
CA ALA A 92 -9.57 -0.22 -17.68
C ALA A 92 -10.46 0.00 -16.45
N VAL A 93 -9.95 0.68 -15.43
CA VAL A 93 -10.67 0.93 -14.18
C VAL A 93 -10.61 2.40 -13.81
N ASP A 94 -11.78 2.99 -13.63
CA ASP A 94 -11.88 4.33 -13.07
C ASP A 94 -11.67 4.26 -11.56
N VAL A 95 -10.72 5.03 -11.06
CA VAL A 95 -10.45 5.16 -9.63
C VAL A 95 -11.07 6.44 -9.10
N PRO A 96 -11.45 6.49 -7.80
CA PRO A 96 -11.94 7.72 -7.19
C PRO A 96 -10.84 8.79 -7.14
N ASP A 97 -11.19 10.00 -6.69
CA ASP A 97 -10.20 11.09 -6.52
C ASP A 97 -9.10 10.70 -5.51
N MET A 98 -8.00 10.19 -6.02
CA MET A 98 -6.87 9.67 -5.23
C MET A 98 -6.14 10.77 -4.44
N GLU A 99 -6.30 12.05 -4.79
CA GLU A 99 -5.78 13.17 -4.02
C GLU A 99 -6.40 13.23 -2.62
N VAL A 100 -7.71 12.97 -2.53
CA VAL A 100 -8.42 12.89 -1.24
C VAL A 100 -7.85 11.75 -0.39
N TYR A 101 -7.61 10.59 -0.98
CA TYR A 101 -7.03 9.44 -0.27
C TYR A 101 -5.61 9.74 0.22
N ARG A 102 -4.78 10.37 -0.62
CA ARG A 102 -3.44 10.81 -0.26
C ARG A 102 -3.47 11.80 0.90
N ASP A 103 -4.36 12.77 0.87
CA ASP A 103 -4.45 13.78 1.91
C ASP A 103 -4.93 13.20 3.25
N LEU A 104 -5.92 12.30 3.24
CA LEU A 104 -6.34 11.56 4.43
C LEU A 104 -5.19 10.72 5.00
N CYS A 105 -4.50 9.98 4.14
CA CYS A 105 -3.34 9.17 4.53
C CYS A 105 -2.24 10.04 5.15
N ASN A 106 -1.94 11.20 4.57
CA ASN A 106 -0.93 12.13 5.09
C ASN A 106 -1.28 12.68 6.47
N VAL A 107 -2.55 12.98 6.73
CA VAL A 107 -3.00 13.43 8.07
C VAL A 107 -2.78 12.32 9.09
N VAL A 108 -3.22 11.10 8.79
CA VAL A 108 -3.09 9.95 9.70
C VAL A 108 -1.61 9.64 9.95
N LEU A 109 -0.81 9.48 8.88
CA LEU A 109 0.61 9.16 8.95
C LEU A 109 1.39 10.17 9.80
N LYS A 110 1.20 11.47 9.54
CA LYS A 110 1.95 12.51 10.26
C LYS A 110 1.62 12.57 11.73
N VAL A 111 0.34 12.46 12.09
CA VAL A 111 -0.09 12.50 13.50
C VAL A 111 0.39 11.28 14.26
N GLU A 112 0.24 10.08 13.69
CA GLU A 112 0.69 8.85 14.31
C GLU A 112 2.22 8.79 14.44
N ALA A 113 2.95 9.20 13.39
CA ALA A 113 4.41 9.32 13.46
C ALA A 113 4.87 10.30 14.55
N ALA A 114 4.24 11.48 14.62
CA ALA A 114 4.55 12.45 15.65
C ALA A 114 4.26 11.92 17.06
N ASN A 115 3.19 11.17 17.24
CA ASN A 115 2.85 10.54 18.52
C ASN A 115 3.90 9.50 18.94
N ILE A 116 4.29 8.59 18.04
CA ILE A 116 5.30 7.54 18.30
C ILE A 116 6.65 8.18 18.65
N HIS A 117 7.06 9.20 17.90
CA HIS A 117 8.37 9.83 18.04
C HIS A 117 8.41 11.00 19.02
N ALA A 118 7.29 11.38 19.64
CA ALA A 118 7.18 12.58 20.49
C ALA A 118 8.24 12.66 21.61
N TYR A 119 8.54 11.55 22.28
CA TYR A 119 9.56 11.48 23.31
C TYR A 119 10.96 11.68 22.73
N TRP A 120 11.32 10.98 21.68
CA TRP A 120 12.65 11.06 21.06
C TRP A 120 12.89 12.40 20.36
N LEU A 121 11.88 13.00 19.76
CA LEU A 121 12.00 14.34 19.19
C LEU A 121 12.41 15.39 20.24
N ARG A 122 11.87 15.27 21.46
CA ARG A 122 12.23 16.18 22.58
C ARG A 122 13.60 15.89 23.19
N THR A 123 14.00 14.64 23.28
CA THR A 123 15.19 14.21 24.02
C THR A 123 16.40 13.94 23.13
N ARG A 124 16.18 13.59 21.87
CA ARG A 124 17.19 13.14 20.91
C ARG A 124 16.94 13.69 19.50
N GLY A 125 16.32 14.84 19.38
CA GLY A 125 15.93 15.43 18.08
C GLY A 125 17.10 15.65 17.11
N ASN A 126 18.33 15.81 17.63
CA ASN A 126 19.54 15.97 16.82
C ASN A 126 20.04 14.67 16.16
N GLU A 127 19.49 13.51 16.51
CA GLU A 127 19.83 12.23 15.92
C GLU A 127 19.00 11.92 14.66
N TYR A 128 17.99 12.74 14.39
CA TYR A 128 17.20 12.68 13.15
C TYR A 128 17.87 13.52 12.06
N SER A 129 17.79 13.07 10.80
CA SER A 129 18.09 13.97 9.69
C SER A 129 17.07 15.13 9.67
N ASN A 130 17.51 16.30 9.18
CA ASN A 130 16.64 17.48 9.13
C ASN A 130 15.35 17.22 8.38
N GLU A 131 15.42 16.45 7.29
CA GLU A 131 14.26 16.12 6.46
C GLU A 131 13.26 15.24 7.20
N VAL A 132 13.73 14.14 7.80
CA VAL A 132 12.88 13.21 8.56
C VAL A 132 12.27 13.92 9.77
N ARG A 133 13.06 14.70 10.49
CA ARG A 133 12.59 15.47 11.63
C ARG A 133 11.45 16.43 11.25
N ALA A 134 11.65 17.22 10.20
CA ALA A 134 10.65 18.19 9.75
C ALA A 134 9.33 17.51 9.34
N ARG A 135 9.41 16.34 8.68
CA ARG A 135 8.23 15.56 8.30
C ARG A 135 7.44 15.08 9.52
N ILE A 136 8.12 14.55 10.54
CA ILE A 136 7.47 14.01 11.74
C ILE A 136 6.96 15.16 12.63
N GLU A 137 7.75 16.20 12.87
CA GLU A 137 7.35 17.35 13.67
C GLU A 137 6.10 18.04 13.14
N GLY A 138 5.89 18.04 11.81
CA GLY A 138 4.69 18.58 11.20
C GLY A 138 3.40 17.98 11.73
N GLY A 139 3.42 16.73 12.19
CA GLY A 139 2.27 16.05 12.79
C GLY A 139 1.84 16.64 14.14
N LEU A 140 2.76 17.26 14.89
CA LEU A 140 2.47 17.90 16.19
C LEU A 140 1.55 19.13 16.03
N TYR A 141 1.47 19.70 14.85
CA TYR A 141 0.68 20.91 14.56
C TYR A 141 -0.65 20.62 13.87
N ILE A 142 -0.94 19.36 13.58
CA ILE A 142 -2.23 18.96 13.03
C ILE A 142 -3.26 18.90 14.18
N PRO A 143 -4.36 19.67 14.11
CA PRO A 143 -5.38 19.63 15.15
C PRO A 143 -6.00 18.22 15.28
N GLY A 144 -6.20 17.77 16.53
CA GLY A 144 -6.80 16.45 16.80
C GLY A 144 -8.15 16.22 16.12
N VAL A 145 -8.96 17.27 15.92
CA VAL A 145 -10.23 17.20 15.17
C VAL A 145 -10.02 16.77 13.71
N ARG A 146 -8.90 17.16 13.09
CA ARG A 146 -8.56 16.74 11.72
C ARG A 146 -8.18 15.27 11.65
N TYR A 147 -7.43 14.78 12.62
CA TYR A 147 -7.10 13.36 12.73
C TYR A 147 -8.35 12.49 12.93
N LEU A 148 -9.24 12.89 13.85
CA LEU A 148 -10.50 12.18 14.06
C LEU A 148 -11.40 12.19 12.82
N GLN A 149 -11.45 13.31 12.09
CA GLN A 149 -12.17 13.40 10.83
C GLN A 149 -11.58 12.44 9.77
N ALA A 150 -10.24 12.41 9.64
CA ALA A 150 -9.56 11.51 8.69
C ALA A 150 -9.84 10.03 9.02
N GLN A 151 -9.77 9.65 10.29
CA GLN A 151 -10.09 8.29 10.72
C GLN A 151 -11.54 7.89 10.41
N ARG A 152 -12.50 8.79 10.63
CA ARG A 152 -13.91 8.52 10.30
C ARG A 152 -14.12 8.34 8.80
N LEU A 153 -13.54 9.22 7.98
CA LEU A 153 -13.69 9.18 6.53
C LEU A 153 -12.97 8.00 5.90
N ARG A 154 -11.91 7.49 6.53
CA ARG A 154 -11.13 6.35 6.03
C ARG A 154 -12.01 5.14 5.71
N GLY A 155 -12.91 4.75 6.61
CA GLY A 155 -13.80 3.61 6.39
C GLY A 155 -14.75 3.80 5.21
N GLU A 156 -15.33 5.00 5.08
CA GLU A 156 -16.22 5.35 3.96
C GLU A 156 -15.47 5.29 2.63
N HIS A 157 -14.25 5.85 2.57
CA HIS A 157 -13.41 5.87 1.37
C HIS A 157 -12.89 4.48 0.99
N VAL A 158 -12.48 3.65 1.95
CA VAL A 158 -12.07 2.26 1.68
C VAL A 158 -13.23 1.48 1.06
N THR A 159 -14.43 1.59 1.62
CA THR A 159 -15.63 0.92 1.07
C THR A 159 -15.94 1.42 -0.34
N ALA A 160 -15.92 2.73 -0.56
CA ALA A 160 -16.16 3.31 -1.87
C ALA A 160 -15.13 2.84 -2.91
N PHE A 161 -13.85 2.84 -2.55
CA PHE A 161 -12.78 2.34 -3.40
C PHE A 161 -12.97 0.87 -3.77
N CYS A 162 -13.21 0.02 -2.76
CA CYS A 162 -13.39 -1.42 -2.98
C CYS A 162 -14.56 -1.71 -3.92
N ASN A 163 -15.69 -1.06 -3.71
CA ASN A 163 -16.86 -1.24 -4.57
C ASN A 163 -16.61 -0.72 -6.00
N GLN A 164 -16.00 0.44 -6.15
CA GLN A 164 -15.76 1.02 -7.47
C GLN A 164 -14.73 0.22 -8.28
N VAL A 165 -13.69 -0.28 -7.63
CA VAL A 165 -12.53 -0.89 -8.29
C VAL A 165 -12.68 -2.41 -8.38
N PHE A 166 -12.96 -3.09 -7.26
CA PHE A 166 -12.95 -4.54 -7.21
C PHE A 166 -14.26 -5.21 -7.64
N ASP A 167 -15.31 -4.44 -7.95
CA ASP A 167 -16.43 -4.94 -8.73
C ASP A 167 -16.04 -5.17 -10.21
N VAL A 168 -15.04 -4.42 -10.71
CA VAL A 168 -14.59 -4.44 -12.11
C VAL A 168 -13.39 -5.37 -12.31
N CYS A 169 -12.45 -5.41 -11.36
CA CYS A 169 -11.23 -6.21 -11.48
C CYS A 169 -10.92 -6.98 -10.19
N ASP A 170 -10.04 -7.96 -10.30
CA ASP A 170 -9.63 -8.80 -9.16
C ASP A 170 -8.36 -8.25 -8.49
N VAL A 171 -7.51 -7.60 -9.26
CA VAL A 171 -6.28 -6.93 -8.82
C VAL A 171 -6.04 -5.67 -9.62
N LEU A 172 -5.34 -4.68 -9.01
CA LEU A 172 -4.86 -3.50 -9.72
C LEU A 172 -3.39 -3.67 -10.13
N HIS A 173 -3.07 -3.22 -11.32
CA HIS A 173 -1.71 -3.07 -11.81
C HIS A 173 -1.34 -1.59 -11.78
N THR A 174 -0.34 -1.24 -10.98
CA THR A 174 0.12 0.14 -10.81
C THR A 174 1.65 0.17 -10.70
N PRO A 175 2.33 1.28 -11.07
CA PRO A 175 3.73 1.46 -10.75
C PRO A 175 3.94 1.49 -9.23
N GLY A 176 5.02 0.89 -8.76
CA GLY A 176 5.46 1.05 -7.37
C GLY A 176 6.03 2.44 -7.10
N LEU A 177 6.72 3.00 -8.10
CA LEU A 177 7.22 4.37 -8.15
C LEU A 177 7.10 4.91 -9.57
N PRO A 178 6.86 6.21 -9.77
CA PRO A 178 6.74 6.80 -11.12
C PRO A 178 8.11 7.03 -11.79
N ILE A 179 9.21 6.83 -11.08
CA ILE A 179 10.59 7.08 -11.51
C ILE A 179 11.43 5.81 -11.41
N GLU A 180 12.58 5.81 -12.08
CA GLU A 180 13.59 4.77 -11.92
C GLU A 180 14.17 4.76 -10.50
N VAL A 181 14.79 3.63 -10.14
CA VAL A 181 15.51 3.50 -8.86
C VAL A 181 16.64 4.54 -8.83
N PRO A 182 16.73 5.38 -7.78
CA PRO A 182 17.76 6.41 -7.64
C PRO A 182 19.16 5.83 -7.43
#